data_df6b286a150b7302a2beb850a68cb93c
#
_entry.id   df6b286a150b7302a2beb850a68cb93c
#
_cell.length_a   1.000
_cell.length_b   1.000
_cell.length_c   1.000
_cell.angle_alpha   90.00
_cell.angle_beta   90.00
_cell.angle_gamma   90.00
#
_symmetry.space_group_name_H-M   'P 1'
#
loop_
_entity.id
_entity.type
_entity.pdbx_description
1 polymer ?
#
loop_
_entity_poly.entity_id
_entity_poly.type
_entity_poly.pdbx_seq_one_letter_code
_entity_poly.pdbx_strand_id
1 'polypeptide(L)'
;METLNGNLRKNADFVNTNHAVVNVVLNQKYQSALERNITMLLSVNDLSGLTMREEDLVTLLVNLLDNAVEACEKLEENRVIRFKMVLEEGELILSVRNPVAVPVIIDGKRIVTTKNDGGKHGIGLLNVNGVIERSGGTSALRCEDGWFCFSAMIPAAE
;
A
#
# COMPACT_ATOMS: atom_id res chain seq x y z
N MET A 1 23.35 6.63 -11.40
CA MET A 1 22.71 6.38 -11.14
C MET A 1 22.55 6.36 -10.96
N GLU A 2 22.63 6.88 -10.97
CA GLU A 2 22.07 6.85 -10.64
C GLU A 2 21.69 6.82 -10.32
N THR A 3 22.12 7.37 -10.32
CA THR A 3 21.46 7.25 -9.96
C THR A 3 21.21 7.00 -9.77
N LEU A 4 21.32 7.26 -9.70
CA LEU A 4 20.64 7.06 -9.37
C LEU A 4 20.66 7.01 -8.95
N ASN A 5 20.98 7.38 -8.89
CA ASN A 5 20.51 7.43 -8.39
C ASN A 5 20.38 7.99 -8.09
N GLY A 6 20.68 8.72 -8.13
CA GLY A 6 20.06 9.21 -7.68
C GLY A 6 19.97 9.97 -7.75
N ASN A 7 20.20 10.33 -7.88
CA ASN A 7 19.56 10.95 -7.85
C ASN A 7 19.19 11.33 -7.82
N LEU A 8 19.37 11.53 -7.75
CA LEU A 8 18.63 11.78 -7.57
C LEU A 8 18.12 12.19 -7.53
N ARG A 9 18.10 12.44 -7.51
CA ARG A 9 17.49 12.67 -7.31
C ARG A 9 16.81 13.32 -7.33
N LYS A 10 17.43 14.06 -7.00
CA LYS A 10 16.52 14.59 -6.84
C LYS A 10 15.29 14.40 -7.41
N ASN A 11 14.83 14.54 -7.73
CA ASN A 11 13.67 14.21 -8.33
C ASN A 11 13.81 13.04 -9.14
N ALA A 12 14.85 12.59 -9.12
CA ALA A 12 15.15 11.42 -9.79
C ALA A 12 14.50 10.23 -9.23
N ASP A 13 13.94 10.38 -8.11
CA ASP A 13 13.43 9.24 -7.40
C ASP A 13 12.01 8.94 -7.76
N PHE A 14 11.74 8.90 -9.04
CA PHE A 14 10.42 8.51 -9.50
C PHE A 14 10.34 7.00 -9.59
N VAL A 15 9.25 6.46 -9.04
CA VAL A 15 8.95 5.04 -9.18
C VAL A 15 8.58 4.78 -10.64
N ASN A 16 9.16 3.76 -11.22
CA ASN A 16 8.81 3.36 -12.58
C ASN A 16 8.59 1.86 -12.63
N THR A 17 7.32 1.46 -12.74
CA THR A 17 6.92 0.07 -12.80
C THR A 17 6.49 -0.33 -14.21
N ASN A 18 6.64 0.57 -15.18
CA ASN A 18 6.13 0.40 -16.54
C ASN A 18 4.61 0.33 -16.61
N HIS A 19 3.93 0.74 -15.55
CA HIS A 19 2.47 0.86 -15.54
C HIS A 19 2.14 2.30 -15.17
N ALA A 20 1.57 3.04 -16.11
CA ALA A 20 1.41 4.49 -15.96
C ALA A 20 0.58 4.88 -14.75
N VAL A 21 -0.55 4.20 -14.53
CA VAL A 21 -1.45 4.54 -13.43
C VAL A 21 -0.79 4.25 -12.08
N VAL A 22 -0.14 3.09 -11.97
CA VAL A 22 0.56 2.73 -10.73
C VAL A 22 1.65 3.74 -10.44
N ASN A 23 2.42 4.12 -11.46
CA ASN A 23 3.50 5.10 -11.29
C ASN A 23 2.97 6.41 -10.73
N VAL A 24 1.87 6.92 -11.29
CA VAL A 24 1.30 8.19 -10.85
C VAL A 24 0.89 8.12 -9.38
N VAL A 25 0.17 7.08 -9.01
CA VAL A 25 -0.32 6.95 -7.63
C VAL A 25 0.83 6.77 -6.66
N LEU A 26 1.78 5.87 -6.96
CA LEU A 26 2.88 5.60 -6.05
C LEU A 26 3.76 6.84 -5.87
N ASN A 27 4.05 7.56 -6.94
CA ASN A 27 4.89 8.76 -6.82
C ASN A 27 4.17 9.84 -6.02
N GLN A 28 2.87 9.99 -6.21
CA GLN A 28 2.09 10.96 -5.45
C GLN A 28 2.09 10.62 -3.94
N LYS A 29 1.87 9.36 -3.62
CA LYS A 29 1.83 8.93 -2.21
C LYS A 29 3.21 8.99 -1.58
N TYR A 30 4.25 8.69 -2.35
CA TYR A 30 5.62 8.80 -1.87
C TYR A 30 5.95 10.25 -1.48
N GLN A 31 5.60 11.21 -2.35
CA GLN A 31 5.84 12.62 -2.05
C GLN A 31 5.03 13.07 -0.83
N SER A 32 3.79 12.65 -0.75
CA SER A 32 2.94 12.97 0.39
C SER A 32 3.55 12.46 1.69
N ALA A 33 4.11 11.24 1.66
CA ALA A 33 4.76 10.66 2.84
C ALA A 33 5.99 11.47 3.23
N LEU A 34 6.81 11.87 2.25
CA LEU A 34 7.99 12.68 2.54
C LEU A 34 7.62 13.99 3.23
N GLU A 35 6.57 14.63 2.77
CA GLU A 35 6.13 15.89 3.35
C GLU A 35 5.69 15.74 4.79
N ARG A 36 5.33 14.53 5.18
CA ARG A 36 4.88 14.22 6.54
C ARG A 36 5.96 13.53 7.37
N ASN A 37 7.21 13.55 6.88
CA ASN A 37 8.35 12.91 7.56
C ASN A 37 8.13 11.41 7.74
N ILE A 38 7.53 10.78 6.74
CA ILE A 38 7.33 9.34 6.72
C ILE A 38 8.27 8.75 5.68
N THR A 39 9.03 7.74 6.08
CA THR A 39 9.91 7.02 5.17
C THR A 39 9.11 5.92 4.50
N MET A 40 9.01 5.98 3.18
CA MET A 40 8.29 4.93 2.43
C MET A 40 9.32 4.10 1.66
N LEU A 41 9.39 2.82 1.99
CA LEU A 41 10.29 1.88 1.35
C LEU A 41 9.49 1.06 0.34
N LEU A 42 9.85 1.18 -0.92
CA LEU A 42 9.10 0.57 -2.01
C LEU A 42 9.86 -0.62 -2.60
N SER A 43 9.15 -1.71 -2.81
CA SER A 43 9.67 -2.89 -3.50
C SER A 43 8.70 -3.19 -4.64
N VAL A 44 9.10 -2.86 -5.85
CA VAL A 44 8.23 -3.01 -7.02
C VAL A 44 9.04 -3.64 -8.16
N ASN A 45 8.34 -4.23 -9.12
CA ASN A 45 9.02 -4.73 -10.32
C ASN A 45 8.23 -4.28 -11.54
N ASP A 46 8.44 -4.93 -12.67
CA ASP A 46 7.77 -4.58 -13.92
C ASP A 46 6.30 -5.01 -13.83
N LEU A 47 5.40 -4.03 -13.86
CA LEU A 47 3.97 -4.25 -13.75
C LEU A 47 3.25 -4.05 -15.08
N SER A 48 3.99 -4.00 -16.20
CA SER A 48 3.36 -3.79 -17.49
C SER A 48 2.41 -4.91 -17.89
N GLY A 49 2.58 -6.09 -17.30
CA GLY A 49 1.70 -7.23 -17.60
C GLY A 49 0.42 -7.29 -16.81
N LEU A 50 0.14 -6.30 -15.95
CA LEU A 50 -1.08 -6.31 -15.16
C LEU A 50 -2.31 -6.20 -16.04
N THR A 51 -3.32 -7.06 -15.76
CA THR A 51 -4.58 -7.07 -16.49
C THR A 51 -5.72 -6.46 -15.69
N MET A 52 -5.46 -6.03 -14.46
CA MET A 52 -6.50 -5.44 -13.61
C MET A 52 -6.96 -4.09 -14.18
N ARG A 53 -8.22 -3.77 -13.92
CA ARG A 53 -8.78 -2.48 -14.32
C ARG A 53 -8.08 -1.37 -13.55
N GLU A 54 -7.87 -0.25 -14.22
CA GLU A 54 -7.18 0.89 -13.61
C GLU A 54 -7.90 1.41 -12.39
N GLU A 55 -9.24 1.47 -12.43
CA GLU A 55 -10.03 1.91 -11.28
C GLU A 55 -9.80 1.03 -10.06
N ASP A 56 -9.67 -0.28 -10.28
CA ASP A 56 -9.42 -1.21 -9.18
C ASP A 56 -8.03 -1.00 -8.60
N LEU A 57 -7.03 -0.77 -9.46
CA LEU A 57 -5.68 -0.48 -9.00
C LEU A 57 -5.64 0.80 -8.16
N VAL A 58 -6.33 1.84 -8.62
CA VAL A 58 -6.39 3.10 -7.87
C VAL A 58 -7.05 2.88 -6.51
N THR A 59 -8.17 2.14 -6.49
CA THR A 59 -8.87 1.84 -5.23
C THR A 59 -7.95 1.13 -4.24
N LEU A 60 -7.24 0.10 -4.70
CA LEU A 60 -6.31 -0.62 -3.84
C LEU A 60 -5.23 0.30 -3.29
N LEU A 61 -4.55 1.01 -4.18
CA LEU A 61 -3.38 1.77 -3.80
C LEU A 61 -3.73 2.96 -2.91
N VAL A 62 -4.76 3.70 -3.28
CA VAL A 62 -5.13 4.89 -2.51
C VAL A 62 -5.58 4.50 -1.12
N ASN A 63 -6.47 3.51 -1.00
CA ASN A 63 -6.97 3.12 0.32
C ASN A 63 -5.89 2.52 1.20
N LEU A 64 -5.05 1.66 0.64
CA LEU A 64 -4.00 1.02 1.44
C LEU A 64 -2.94 2.01 1.89
N LEU A 65 -2.50 2.88 1.00
CA LEU A 65 -1.45 3.83 1.33
C LEU A 65 -1.96 4.97 2.21
N ASP A 66 -3.19 5.43 2.00
CA ASP A 66 -3.75 6.45 2.89
C ASP A 66 -3.91 5.92 4.31
N ASN A 67 -4.35 4.67 4.47
CA ASN A 67 -4.44 4.06 5.80
C ASN A 67 -3.08 4.00 6.46
N ALA A 68 -2.05 3.63 5.72
CA ALA A 68 -0.69 3.53 6.26
C ALA A 68 -0.16 4.89 6.67
N VAL A 69 -0.38 5.92 5.84
CA VAL A 69 0.06 7.27 6.14
C VAL A 69 -0.65 7.79 7.40
N GLU A 70 -1.97 7.58 7.49
CA GLU A 70 -2.74 8.03 8.67
C GLU A 70 -2.23 7.36 9.94
N ALA A 71 -1.91 6.07 9.86
CA ALA A 71 -1.38 5.36 11.03
C ALA A 71 -0.03 5.92 11.44
N CYS A 72 0.85 6.22 10.47
CA CYS A 72 2.16 6.78 10.76
C CYS A 72 2.06 8.18 11.34
N GLU A 73 1.08 8.98 10.91
CA GLU A 73 0.92 10.33 11.43
C GLU A 73 0.61 10.36 12.92
N LYS A 74 0.11 9.26 13.46
CA LYS A 74 -0.16 9.15 14.89
C LYS A 74 1.09 8.83 15.71
N LEU A 75 2.20 8.55 15.05
CA LEU A 75 3.46 8.21 15.70
C LEU A 75 4.36 9.44 15.79
N GLU A 76 5.14 9.52 16.86
CA GLU A 76 6.12 10.60 17.00
C GLU A 76 7.45 10.25 16.36
N GLU A 77 7.75 8.95 16.25
CA GLU A 77 8.98 8.48 15.64
C GLU A 77 8.74 7.15 14.96
N ASN A 78 9.72 6.68 14.20
CA ASN A 78 9.64 5.40 13.48
C ASN A 78 8.49 5.38 12.49
N ARG A 79 8.32 6.49 11.78
CA ARG A 79 7.29 6.61 10.74
C ARG A 79 7.81 5.97 9.46
N VAL A 80 7.48 4.70 9.27
CA VAL A 80 7.97 3.90 8.15
C VAL A 80 6.82 3.12 7.55
N ILE A 81 6.73 3.16 6.22
CA ILE A 81 5.79 2.31 5.48
C ILE A 81 6.61 1.41 4.58
N ARG A 82 6.40 0.11 4.69
CA ARG A 82 7.02 -0.87 3.79
C ARG A 82 5.96 -1.34 2.81
N PHE A 83 6.18 -1.03 1.56
CA PHE A 83 5.21 -1.31 0.51
C PHE A 83 5.85 -2.23 -0.54
N LYS A 84 5.16 -3.31 -0.87
CA LYS A 84 5.60 -4.24 -1.89
C LYS A 84 4.48 -4.46 -2.89
N MET A 85 4.80 -4.33 -4.16
CA MET A 85 3.85 -4.59 -5.24
C MET A 85 4.63 -5.20 -6.40
N VAL A 86 4.55 -6.51 -6.54
CA VAL A 86 5.31 -7.22 -7.57
C VAL A 86 4.41 -8.20 -8.30
N LEU A 87 4.71 -8.40 -9.56
CA LEU A 87 4.01 -9.35 -10.40
C LEU A 87 4.94 -10.54 -10.62
N GLU A 88 4.50 -11.72 -10.18
CA GLU A 88 5.30 -12.94 -10.32
C GLU A 88 4.39 -14.08 -10.74
N GLU A 89 4.74 -14.72 -11.85
CA GLU A 89 4.04 -15.91 -12.34
C GLU A 89 2.52 -15.68 -12.46
N GLY A 90 2.16 -14.51 -12.97
CA GLY A 90 0.75 -14.16 -13.19
C GLY A 90 0.00 -13.68 -11.97
N GLU A 91 0.67 -13.61 -10.82
CA GLU A 91 0.05 -13.17 -9.57
C GLU A 91 0.60 -11.84 -9.14
N LEU A 92 -0.29 -10.93 -8.76
CA LEU A 92 0.12 -9.68 -8.14
C LEU A 92 0.24 -9.91 -6.64
N ILE A 93 1.43 -9.68 -6.11
CA ILE A 93 1.70 -9.80 -4.68
C ILE A 93 1.78 -8.40 -4.12
N LEU A 94 0.92 -8.11 -3.16
CA LEU A 94 0.77 -6.78 -2.60
C LEU A 94 0.89 -6.86 -1.09
N SER A 95 1.71 -6.00 -0.50
CA SER A 95 1.92 -5.99 0.95
C SER A 95 2.17 -4.56 1.42
N VAL A 96 1.50 -4.17 2.49
CA VAL A 96 1.70 -2.87 3.13
C VAL A 96 1.87 -3.09 4.61
N ARG A 97 2.96 -2.56 5.18
CA ARG A 97 3.26 -2.71 6.60
C ARG A 97 3.63 -1.35 7.18
N ASN A 98 3.11 -1.09 8.36
CA ASN A 98 3.45 0.14 9.08
C ASN A 98 3.38 -0.10 10.59
N PRO A 99 4.18 0.63 11.38
CA PRO A 99 4.06 0.53 12.84
C PRO A 99 2.75 1.17 13.29
N VAL A 100 2.26 0.77 14.44
CA VAL A 100 1.06 1.36 15.03
C VAL A 100 1.34 1.70 16.49
N ALA A 101 0.77 2.82 16.95
CA ALA A 101 0.92 3.26 18.33
C ALA A 101 0.14 2.37 19.29
N VAL A 102 -1.02 1.90 18.83
CA VAL A 102 -1.93 1.06 19.63
C VAL A 102 -2.28 -0.13 18.77
N PRO A 103 -2.27 -1.35 19.33
CA PRO A 103 -2.62 -2.53 18.55
C PRO A 103 -3.98 -2.38 17.89
N VAL A 104 -4.06 -2.84 16.65
CA VAL A 104 -5.30 -2.83 15.88
C VAL A 104 -6.02 -4.15 16.14
N ILE A 105 -7.30 -4.07 16.42
CA ILE A 105 -8.11 -5.26 16.66
C ILE A 105 -8.66 -5.73 15.31
N ILE A 106 -8.37 -6.98 14.99
CA ILE A 106 -8.72 -7.55 13.70
C ILE A 106 -9.76 -8.65 13.90
N ASP A 107 -10.82 -8.62 13.09
CA ASP A 107 -11.82 -9.65 13.04
C ASP A 107 -11.89 -10.16 11.60
N GLY A 108 -11.17 -11.26 11.35
CA GLY A 108 -11.04 -11.81 10.00
C GLY A 108 -10.31 -10.87 9.09
N LYS A 109 -10.99 -10.33 8.09
CA LYS A 109 -10.38 -9.40 7.13
C LYS A 109 -10.80 -7.96 7.40
N ARG A 110 -11.26 -7.68 8.60
CA ARG A 110 -11.77 -6.37 8.98
C ARG A 110 -11.02 -5.84 10.19
N ILE A 111 -10.86 -4.53 10.24
CA ILE A 111 -10.39 -3.85 11.43
C ILE A 111 -11.63 -3.44 12.22
N VAL A 112 -11.60 -3.74 13.52
CA VAL A 112 -12.65 -3.26 14.41
C VAL A 112 -12.38 -1.78 14.66
N THR A 113 -13.23 -0.92 14.14
CA THR A 113 -13.03 0.52 14.25
C THR A 113 -13.37 0.98 15.67
N THR A 114 -12.65 2.01 16.12
CA THR A 114 -12.94 2.65 17.39
C THR A 114 -13.89 3.81 17.15
N LYS A 115 -14.41 4.37 18.23
CA LYS A 115 -15.29 5.53 18.13
C LYS A 115 -14.64 6.71 17.45
N ASN A 116 -13.32 6.83 17.60
CA ASN A 116 -12.58 7.98 17.09
C ASN A 116 -12.28 7.90 15.61
N ASP A 117 -12.46 6.74 15.02
CA ASP A 117 -12.13 6.55 13.61
C ASP A 117 -13.24 7.01 12.68
N GLY A 118 -14.45 7.18 13.18
CA GLY A 118 -15.56 7.53 12.33
C GLY A 118 -15.84 6.52 11.25
N GLY A 119 -15.32 5.31 11.39
CA GLY A 119 -15.50 4.26 10.41
C GLY A 119 -14.61 4.35 9.19
N LYS A 120 -13.71 5.34 9.13
CA LYS A 120 -12.90 5.55 7.92
C LYS A 120 -12.06 4.34 7.54
N HIS A 121 -11.34 3.76 8.49
CA HIS A 121 -10.48 2.61 8.19
C HIS A 121 -11.29 1.41 7.74
N GLY A 122 -12.45 1.21 8.38
CA GLY A 122 -13.32 0.11 7.99
C GLY A 122 -13.80 0.23 6.56
N ILE A 123 -14.18 1.46 6.13
CA ILE A 123 -14.69 1.68 4.79
C ILE A 123 -13.61 1.46 3.74
N GLY A 124 -12.42 2.00 3.98
CA GLY A 124 -11.32 1.85 3.03
C GLY A 124 -10.97 0.40 2.79
N LEU A 125 -10.87 -0.39 3.88
CA LEU A 125 -10.54 -1.81 3.75
C LEU A 125 -11.67 -2.62 3.16
N LEU A 126 -12.93 -2.22 3.38
CA LEU A 126 -14.05 -2.87 2.71
C LEU A 126 -13.96 -2.70 1.20
N ASN A 127 -13.59 -1.51 0.74
CA ASN A 127 -13.41 -1.26 -0.68
C ASN A 127 -12.27 -2.12 -1.25
N VAL A 128 -11.17 -2.22 -0.51
CA VAL A 128 -10.03 -3.05 -0.90
C VAL A 128 -10.46 -4.51 -1.00
N ASN A 129 -11.16 -5.00 0.01
CA ASN A 129 -11.62 -6.40 0.02
C ASN A 129 -12.55 -6.68 -1.15
N GLY A 130 -13.41 -5.72 -1.49
CA GLY A 130 -14.30 -5.86 -2.63
C GLY A 130 -13.55 -6.04 -3.95
N VAL A 131 -12.50 -5.23 -4.15
CA VAL A 131 -11.67 -5.36 -5.35
C VAL A 131 -11.00 -6.73 -5.39
N ILE A 132 -10.43 -7.16 -4.27
CA ILE A 132 -9.71 -8.42 -4.21
C ILE A 132 -10.63 -9.59 -4.51
N GLU A 133 -11.84 -9.58 -3.93
CA GLU A 133 -12.80 -10.65 -4.16
C GLU A 133 -13.25 -10.71 -5.62
N ARG A 134 -13.54 -9.55 -6.21
CA ARG A 134 -13.95 -9.52 -7.61
C ARG A 134 -12.84 -10.01 -8.53
N SER A 135 -11.60 -9.83 -8.13
CA SER A 135 -10.44 -10.20 -8.93
C SER A 135 -10.01 -11.66 -8.68
N GLY A 136 -10.70 -12.38 -7.81
CA GLY A 136 -10.37 -13.75 -7.52
C GLY A 136 -9.16 -13.93 -6.61
N GLY A 137 -8.80 -12.89 -5.87
CA GLY A 137 -7.63 -12.91 -5.00
C GLY A 137 -7.96 -13.26 -3.57
N THR A 138 -6.90 -13.32 -2.76
CA THR A 138 -7.01 -13.55 -1.31
C THR A 138 -6.22 -12.49 -0.58
N SER A 139 -6.59 -12.23 0.67
CA SER A 139 -5.91 -11.24 1.48
C SER A 139 -5.89 -11.65 2.94
N ALA A 140 -4.99 -11.02 3.70
CA ALA A 140 -4.87 -11.26 5.14
C ALA A 140 -4.46 -9.98 5.84
N LEU A 141 -4.96 -9.81 7.06
CA LEU A 141 -4.59 -8.72 7.94
C LEU A 141 -3.93 -9.31 9.18
N ARG A 142 -2.86 -8.68 9.66
CA ARG A 142 -2.22 -9.08 10.90
C ARG A 142 -1.73 -7.85 11.64
N CYS A 143 -1.75 -7.94 12.97
CA CYS A 143 -1.16 -6.91 13.81
C CYS A 143 -0.33 -7.61 14.86
N GLU A 144 0.99 -7.54 14.76
CA GLU A 144 1.93 -8.23 15.64
C GLU A 144 3.12 -7.34 15.92
N ASP A 145 3.60 -7.40 17.16
CA ASP A 145 4.84 -6.73 17.56
C ASP A 145 4.88 -5.25 17.18
N GLY A 146 3.74 -4.59 17.27
CA GLY A 146 3.66 -3.17 16.98
C GLY A 146 3.59 -2.82 15.50
N TRP A 147 3.40 -3.81 14.64
CA TRP A 147 3.26 -3.61 13.20
C TRP A 147 1.89 -4.08 12.72
N PHE A 148 1.28 -3.28 11.87
CA PHE A 148 0.08 -3.68 11.14
C PHE A 148 0.51 -4.10 9.75
N CYS A 149 0.03 -5.26 9.31
CA CYS A 149 0.40 -5.83 8.02
C CYS A 149 -0.84 -6.21 7.22
N PHE A 150 -0.90 -5.72 6.00
CA PHE A 150 -1.87 -6.16 5.01
C PHE A 150 -1.11 -6.90 3.92
N SER A 151 -1.64 -8.04 3.46
CA SER A 151 -1.06 -8.74 2.33
C SER A 151 -2.16 -9.33 1.45
N ALA A 152 -1.88 -9.43 0.16
CA ALA A 152 -2.83 -9.97 -0.81
C ALA A 152 -2.09 -10.62 -1.96
N MET A 153 -2.74 -11.63 -2.56
CA MET A 153 -2.31 -12.23 -3.82
C MET A 153 -3.50 -12.22 -4.75
N ILE A 154 -3.30 -11.67 -5.94
CA ILE A 154 -4.39 -11.46 -6.89
C ILE A 154 -3.95 -12.01 -8.24
N PRO A 155 -4.72 -12.93 -8.87
CA PRO A 155 -4.45 -13.33 -10.25
C PRO A 155 -4.63 -12.09 -11.12
N ALA A 156 -3.57 -11.63 -11.75
CA ALA A 156 -3.60 -10.32 -12.40
C ALA A 156 -2.82 -10.24 -13.70
N ALA A 157 -2.44 -11.38 -14.27
CA ALA A 157 -1.80 -11.43 -15.57
C ALA A 157 -2.02 -12.81 -16.18
N GLU A 158 -2.00 -12.86 -17.50
CA GLU A 158 -2.16 -14.12 -18.22
C GLU A 158 -0.86 -14.84 -18.39
#